data_841a74ef836ecf1d904c859b0c5ac496
#
_entry.id   841a74ef836ecf1d904c859b0c5ac496
#
_cell.length_a   1.000
_cell.length_b   1.000
_cell.length_c   1.000
_cell.angle_alpha   90.00
_cell.angle_beta   90.00
_cell.angle_gamma   90.00
#
_symmetry.space_group_name_H-M   'P 1'
#
loop_
_entity.id
_entity.type
_entity.pdbx_description
1 polymer ?
#
loop_
_entity_poly.entity_id
_entity_poly.type
_entity_poly.pdbx_seq_one_letter_code
_entity_poly.pdbx_strand_id
1 'polypeptide(L)'
;MSEKRWIVGVTGASGAPYAVRLLGALVELNVPADVIVSAHGWRLFAHETGIGGEQELLQAIGGSGSLEFYDNGDRGARPASGSAPYKGLVICPCSMGSLSAIAHGSSRSLVERAADVTLKERRRLVAVVRETPLSAIHLENMLS
;
A
#
# COMPACT_ATOMS: atom_id res chain seq x y z
N MET A 1 5.52 -25.73 0.56
CA MET A 1 4.61 -24.67 0.08
C MET A 1 5.11 -23.32 0.55
N SER A 2 5.16 -22.36 -0.36
CA SER A 2 5.52 -21.01 0.03
C SER A 2 4.37 -20.33 0.78
N GLU A 3 4.70 -19.56 1.77
CA GLU A 3 3.73 -18.74 2.48
C GLU A 3 3.14 -17.70 1.54
N LYS A 4 1.82 -17.48 1.62
CA LYS A 4 1.17 -16.42 0.85
C LYS A 4 1.64 -15.06 1.34
N ARG A 5 1.86 -14.17 0.40
CA ARG A 5 2.36 -12.83 0.67
C ARG A 5 1.19 -11.85 0.87
N TRP A 6 1.44 -10.80 1.62
CA TRP A 6 0.59 -9.63 1.66
C TRP A 6 1.03 -8.63 0.59
N ILE A 7 0.15 -7.73 0.22
CA ILE A 7 0.51 -6.52 -0.53
C ILE A 7 0.37 -5.35 0.43
N VAL A 8 1.36 -4.46 0.44
CA VAL A 8 1.30 -3.22 1.20
C VAL A 8 1.43 -2.05 0.23
N GLY A 9 0.42 -1.21 0.17
CA GLY A 9 0.43 0.02 -0.59
C GLY A 9 0.69 1.21 0.33
N VAL A 10 1.53 2.13 -0.09
CA VAL A 10 1.80 3.37 0.64
C VAL A 10 1.47 4.53 -0.29
N THR A 11 0.50 5.33 0.09
CA THR A 11 0.03 6.44 -0.75
C THR A 11 0.26 7.80 -0.10
N GLY A 12 -0.16 8.86 -0.77
CA GLY A 12 0.18 10.23 -0.43
C GLY A 12 -0.72 10.87 0.62
N ALA A 13 -1.05 10.19 1.70
CA ALA A 13 -1.70 10.79 2.86
C ALA A 13 -0.69 11.00 3.98
N SER A 14 -0.90 11.99 4.83
CA SER A 14 -0.08 12.15 6.03
C SER A 14 -0.18 10.86 6.87
N GLY A 15 0.95 10.39 7.37
CA GLY A 15 1.00 9.14 8.12
C GLY A 15 2.16 8.23 7.67
N ALA A 16 3.17 8.78 6.99
CA ALA A 16 4.36 8.01 6.62
C ALA A 16 5.00 7.29 7.82
N PRO A 17 5.04 7.85 9.04
CA PRO A 17 5.54 7.11 10.20
C PRO A 17 4.79 5.80 10.48
N TYR A 18 3.51 5.75 10.22
CA TYR A 18 2.74 4.52 10.36
C TYR A 18 3.16 3.47 9.34
N ALA A 19 3.45 3.88 8.11
CA ALA A 19 3.98 2.98 7.09
C ALA A 19 5.34 2.41 7.50
N VAL A 20 6.22 3.25 8.01
CA VAL A 20 7.53 2.82 8.51
C VAL A 20 7.35 1.77 9.61
N ARG A 21 6.46 2.03 10.56
CA ARG A 21 6.20 1.11 11.67
C ARG A 21 5.61 -0.21 11.19
N LEU A 22 4.67 -0.16 10.26
CA LEU A 22 4.06 -1.37 9.68
C LEU A 22 5.12 -2.22 8.96
N LEU A 23 5.90 -1.60 8.08
CA LEU A 23 6.93 -2.32 7.32
C LEU A 23 8.00 -2.89 8.26
N GLY A 24 8.40 -2.13 9.28
CA GLY A 24 9.34 -2.60 10.29
C GLY A 24 8.80 -3.82 11.04
N ALA A 25 7.52 -3.81 11.39
CA ALA A 25 6.88 -4.95 12.05
C ALA A 25 6.86 -6.19 11.16
N LEU A 26 6.60 -6.01 9.86
CA LEU A 26 6.60 -7.14 8.91
C LEU A 26 8.00 -7.75 8.80
N VAL A 27 9.05 -6.93 8.78
CA VAL A 27 10.43 -7.42 8.77
C VAL A 27 10.73 -8.17 10.06
N GLU A 28 10.39 -7.58 11.20
CA GLU A 28 10.63 -8.16 12.52
C GLU A 28 9.94 -9.52 12.70
N LEU A 29 8.71 -9.62 12.21
CA LEU A 29 7.90 -10.84 12.30
C LEU A 29 8.14 -11.81 11.13
N ASN A 30 9.00 -11.45 10.21
CA ASN A 30 9.32 -12.21 9.00
C ASN A 30 8.08 -12.55 8.17
N VAL A 31 7.18 -11.59 8.03
CA VAL A 31 5.98 -11.72 7.20
C VAL A 31 6.29 -11.29 5.78
N PRO A 32 6.11 -12.16 4.78
CA PRO A 32 6.40 -11.79 3.39
C PRO A 32 5.36 -10.81 2.84
N ALA A 33 5.83 -9.77 2.16
CA ALA A 33 4.96 -8.77 1.57
C ALA A 33 5.59 -8.13 0.33
N ASP A 34 4.73 -7.80 -0.61
CA ASP A 34 5.08 -7.02 -1.80
C ASP A 34 4.65 -5.58 -1.54
N VAL A 35 5.60 -4.66 -1.63
CA VAL A 35 5.41 -3.26 -1.24
C VAL A 35 5.36 -2.37 -2.48
N ILE A 36 4.35 -1.53 -2.54
CA ILE A 36 4.15 -0.58 -3.64
C ILE A 36 4.01 0.81 -3.02
N VAL A 37 4.92 1.71 -3.36
CA VAL A 37 4.88 3.09 -2.86
C VAL A 37 4.59 4.03 -4.02
N SER A 38 3.54 4.85 -3.90
CA SER A 38 3.24 5.83 -4.93
C SER A 38 4.26 6.97 -4.91
N ALA A 39 4.32 7.75 -5.99
CA ALA A 39 5.20 8.92 -6.05
C ALA A 39 4.94 9.89 -4.88
N HIS A 40 3.68 10.12 -4.57
CA HIS A 40 3.30 10.96 -3.42
C HIS A 40 3.65 10.29 -2.10
N GLY A 41 3.58 8.97 -2.01
CA GLY A 41 4.02 8.21 -0.84
C GLY A 41 5.50 8.41 -0.56
N TRP A 42 6.34 8.32 -1.57
CA TRP A 42 7.77 8.61 -1.43
C TRP A 42 8.03 10.05 -1.01
N ARG A 43 7.26 10.99 -1.55
CA ARG A 43 7.37 12.40 -1.17
C ARG A 43 7.08 12.60 0.32
N LEU A 44 6.06 11.93 0.85
CA LEU A 44 5.72 12.04 2.27
C LEU A 44 6.72 11.32 3.17
N PHE A 45 7.29 10.21 2.73
CA PHE A 45 8.41 9.60 3.45
C PHE A 45 9.54 10.61 3.63
N ALA A 46 9.93 11.29 2.57
CA ALA A 46 11.00 12.29 2.64
C ALA A 46 10.61 13.46 3.55
N HIS A 47 9.40 13.96 3.41
CA HIS A 47 8.92 15.13 4.14
C HIS A 47 8.68 14.85 5.63
N GLU A 48 8.06 13.73 5.94
CA GLU A 48 7.65 13.42 7.32
C GLU A 48 8.69 12.63 8.11
N THR A 49 9.55 11.87 7.44
CA THR A 49 10.50 10.97 8.12
C THR A 49 11.96 11.15 7.68
N GLY A 50 12.21 11.97 6.67
CA GLY A 50 13.56 12.16 6.12
C GLY A 50 14.04 10.98 5.27
N ILE A 51 13.19 10.01 4.99
CA ILE A 51 13.55 8.83 4.18
C ILE A 51 13.43 9.20 2.70
N GLY A 52 14.55 9.22 1.98
CA GLY A 52 14.62 9.68 0.59
C GLY A 52 14.38 8.61 -0.47
N GLY A 53 14.36 7.34 -0.10
CA GLY A 53 14.18 6.27 -1.07
C GLY A 53 14.18 4.89 -0.44
N GLU A 54 14.15 3.87 -1.29
CA GLU A 54 14.04 2.47 -0.85
C GLU A 54 15.18 2.06 0.07
N GLN A 55 16.44 2.38 -0.28
CA GLN A 55 17.59 1.99 0.56
C GLN A 55 17.50 2.59 1.96
N GLU A 56 17.14 3.87 2.05
CA GLU A 56 17.02 4.55 3.33
C GLU A 56 15.84 3.99 4.14
N LEU A 57 14.76 3.63 3.46
CA LEU A 57 13.63 2.98 4.10
C LEU A 57 14.04 1.62 4.67
N LEU A 58 14.78 0.82 3.92
CA LEU A 58 15.25 -0.49 4.38
C LEU A 58 16.17 -0.35 5.58
N GLN A 59 17.05 0.66 5.61
CA GLN A 59 17.87 0.94 6.78
C GLN A 59 17.03 1.29 8.00
N ALA A 60 15.98 2.09 7.81
CA ALA A 60 15.09 2.51 8.89
C ALA A 60 14.28 1.37 9.50
N ILE A 61 13.95 0.35 8.71
CA ILE A 61 13.10 -0.76 9.15
C ILE A 61 13.89 -2.03 9.51
N GLY A 62 15.22 -1.99 9.43
CA GLY A 62 16.06 -3.10 9.85
C GLY A 62 16.41 -4.11 8.75
N GLY A 63 16.30 -3.72 7.49
CA GLY A 63 16.64 -4.54 6.34
C GLY A 63 15.44 -4.89 5.49
N SER A 64 15.64 -5.72 4.47
CA SER A 64 14.55 -6.08 3.54
C SER A 64 13.66 -7.21 4.04
N GLY A 65 14.19 -8.08 4.91
CA GLY A 65 13.46 -9.25 5.37
C GLY A 65 12.89 -10.03 4.19
N SER A 66 11.59 -10.30 4.23
CA SER A 66 10.85 -10.94 3.15
C SER A 66 10.01 -9.94 2.34
N LEU A 67 10.44 -8.67 2.29
CA LEU A 67 9.77 -7.64 1.49
C LEU A 67 10.36 -7.58 0.09
N GLU A 68 9.49 -7.39 -0.89
CA GLU A 68 9.88 -7.08 -2.27
C GLU A 68 9.17 -5.80 -2.70
N PHE A 69 9.88 -4.90 -3.36
CA PHE A 69 9.35 -3.62 -3.79
C PHE A 69 9.03 -3.62 -5.29
N TYR A 70 7.92 -2.98 -5.64
CA TYR A 70 7.47 -2.83 -7.02
C TYR A 70 7.18 -1.38 -7.32
N ASP A 71 7.47 -0.97 -8.56
CA ASP A 71 7.17 0.38 -9.04
C ASP A 71 5.66 0.53 -9.24
N ASN A 72 5.10 1.61 -8.72
CA ASN A 72 3.66 1.88 -8.84
C ASN A 72 3.21 2.13 -10.28
N GLY A 73 4.14 2.41 -11.19
CA GLY A 73 3.86 2.53 -12.61
C GLY A 73 3.79 1.20 -13.36
N ASP A 74 4.28 0.13 -12.74
CA ASP A 74 4.31 -1.20 -13.37
C ASP A 74 3.00 -1.97 -13.14
N ARG A 75 2.01 -1.67 -13.95
CA ARG A 75 0.67 -2.25 -13.86
C ARG A 75 0.61 -3.72 -14.29
N GLY A 76 1.70 -4.25 -14.81
CA GLY A 76 1.83 -5.66 -15.17
C GLY A 76 2.57 -6.50 -14.13
N ALA A 77 3.00 -5.91 -13.01
CA ALA A 77 3.72 -6.62 -11.98
C ALA A 77 2.82 -7.62 -11.25
N ARG A 78 3.45 -8.53 -10.52
CA ARG A 78 2.76 -9.62 -9.82
C ARG A 78 1.56 -9.19 -8.97
N PRO A 79 1.61 -8.08 -8.20
CA PRO A 79 0.44 -7.64 -7.42
C PRO A 79 -0.81 -7.33 -8.26
N ALA A 80 -0.66 -7.11 -9.55
CA ALA A 80 -1.78 -6.86 -10.47
C ALA A 80 -2.44 -8.13 -10.99
N SER A 81 -1.91 -9.30 -10.65
CA SER A 81 -2.40 -10.57 -11.20
C SER A 81 -3.40 -11.23 -10.26
N GLY A 82 -4.60 -11.52 -10.78
CA GLY A 82 -5.62 -12.25 -10.03
C GLY A 82 -5.23 -13.69 -9.70
N SER A 83 -4.34 -14.28 -10.48
CA SER A 83 -3.87 -15.64 -10.25
C SER A 83 -2.76 -15.74 -9.20
N ALA A 84 -2.14 -14.63 -8.83
CA ALA A 84 -1.11 -14.62 -7.79
C ALA A 84 -1.76 -14.82 -6.41
N PRO A 85 -1.23 -15.72 -5.57
CA PRO A 85 -1.87 -16.09 -4.31
C PRO A 85 -1.51 -15.13 -3.17
N TYR A 86 -2.20 -13.99 -3.09
CA TYR A 86 -2.02 -13.05 -1.99
C TYR A 86 -3.04 -13.29 -0.87
N LYS A 87 -2.67 -12.98 0.36
CA LYS A 87 -3.58 -12.99 1.51
C LYS A 87 -4.53 -11.81 1.48
N GLY A 88 -4.03 -10.66 1.05
CA GLY A 88 -4.79 -9.42 1.02
C GLY A 88 -3.90 -8.23 0.75
N LEU A 89 -4.49 -7.05 0.86
CA LEU A 89 -3.83 -5.77 0.62
C LEU A 89 -4.10 -4.84 1.80
N VAL A 90 -3.04 -4.21 2.29
CA VAL A 90 -3.13 -3.13 3.28
C VAL A 90 -2.60 -1.87 2.62
N ILE A 91 -3.37 -0.80 2.62
CA ILE A 91 -2.92 0.51 2.15
C ILE A 91 -2.76 1.42 3.35
N CYS A 92 -1.53 1.75 3.69
CA CYS A 92 -1.19 2.50 4.89
C CYS A 92 -0.07 3.51 4.62
N PRO A 93 -0.33 4.80 4.68
CA PRO A 93 -1.65 5.41 4.75
C PRO A 93 -2.38 5.37 3.40
N CYS A 94 -3.70 5.49 3.44
CA CYS A 94 -4.53 5.54 2.23
C CYS A 94 -5.08 6.96 2.06
N SER A 95 -4.70 7.62 0.97
CA SER A 95 -5.21 8.96 0.66
C SER A 95 -6.67 8.89 0.21
N MET A 96 -7.39 10.02 0.34
CA MET A 96 -8.77 10.08 -0.13
C MET A 96 -8.87 9.91 -1.65
N GLY A 97 -7.85 10.38 -2.39
CA GLY A 97 -7.77 10.13 -3.83
C GLY A 97 -7.64 8.65 -4.16
N SER A 98 -6.80 7.93 -3.44
CA SER A 98 -6.66 6.48 -3.60
C SER A 98 -7.95 5.75 -3.21
N LEU A 99 -8.58 6.16 -2.10
CA LEU A 99 -9.85 5.58 -1.67
C LEU A 99 -10.93 5.78 -2.74
N SER A 100 -11.03 6.98 -3.31
CA SER A 100 -11.97 7.27 -4.38
C SER A 100 -11.73 6.39 -5.60
N ALA A 101 -10.48 6.26 -6.01
CA ALA A 101 -10.11 5.42 -7.15
C ALA A 101 -10.50 3.95 -6.92
N ILE A 102 -10.26 3.44 -5.72
CA ILE A 102 -10.62 2.06 -5.35
C ILE A 102 -12.13 1.88 -5.35
N ALA A 103 -12.86 2.82 -4.76
CA ALA A 103 -14.32 2.77 -4.67
C ALA A 103 -14.98 2.77 -6.05
N HIS A 104 -14.35 3.42 -7.03
CA HIS A 104 -14.88 3.56 -8.39
C HIS A 104 -14.23 2.62 -9.41
N GLY A 105 -13.36 1.72 -8.96
CA GLY A 105 -12.72 0.75 -9.85
C GLY A 105 -11.71 1.33 -10.82
N SER A 106 -11.12 2.47 -10.50
CA SER A 106 -10.06 3.06 -11.33
C SER A 106 -8.77 2.26 -11.16
N SER A 107 -8.20 1.75 -12.24
CA SER A 107 -7.00 0.91 -12.21
C SER A 107 -5.85 1.62 -12.93
N ARG A 108 -5.51 2.83 -12.49
CA ARG A 108 -4.53 3.70 -13.17
C ARG A 108 -3.09 3.41 -12.78
N SER A 109 -2.88 2.78 -11.63
CA SER A 109 -1.58 2.48 -11.07
C SER A 109 -1.54 1.06 -10.55
N LEU A 110 -0.36 0.59 -10.14
CA LEU A 110 -0.24 -0.76 -9.57
C LEU A 110 -1.02 -0.89 -8.26
N VAL A 111 -0.97 0.10 -7.37
CA VAL A 111 -1.75 0.07 -6.12
C VAL A 111 -3.24 -0.03 -6.40
N GLU A 112 -3.74 0.80 -7.31
CA GLU A 112 -5.17 0.81 -7.67
C GLU A 112 -5.56 -0.50 -8.35
N ARG A 113 -4.71 -1.03 -9.22
CA ARG A 113 -4.95 -2.31 -9.88
C ARG A 113 -4.94 -3.46 -8.88
N ALA A 114 -3.98 -3.47 -7.95
CA ALA A 114 -3.91 -4.49 -6.90
C ALA A 114 -5.16 -4.46 -6.01
N ALA A 115 -5.67 -3.27 -5.69
CA ALA A 115 -6.91 -3.12 -4.93
C ALA A 115 -8.11 -3.68 -5.69
N ASP A 116 -8.22 -3.37 -6.97
CA ASP A 116 -9.30 -3.88 -7.83
C ASP A 116 -9.28 -5.40 -7.87
N VAL A 117 -8.12 -5.99 -8.08
CA VAL A 117 -7.93 -7.45 -8.09
C VAL A 117 -8.25 -8.07 -6.72
N THR A 118 -7.79 -7.42 -5.63
CA THR A 118 -8.05 -7.89 -4.27
C THR A 118 -9.55 -7.98 -4.00
N LEU A 119 -10.31 -6.95 -4.38
CA LEU A 119 -11.76 -6.94 -4.22
C LEU A 119 -12.44 -7.96 -5.13
N LYS A 120 -12.01 -8.05 -6.37
CA LYS A 120 -12.55 -9.01 -7.35
C LYS A 120 -12.38 -10.45 -6.89
N GLU A 121 -11.23 -10.77 -6.32
CA GLU A 121 -10.91 -12.10 -5.82
C GLU A 121 -11.42 -12.33 -4.39
N ARG A 122 -12.18 -11.39 -3.84
CA ARG A 122 -12.75 -11.46 -2.49
C ARG A 122 -11.70 -11.67 -1.40
N ARG A 123 -10.53 -11.08 -1.59
CA ARG A 123 -9.47 -11.08 -0.58
C ARG A 123 -9.65 -9.89 0.34
N ARG A 124 -9.00 -9.94 1.50
CA ARG A 124 -9.11 -8.85 2.48
C ARG A 124 -8.40 -7.59 1.98
N LEU A 125 -9.09 -6.46 2.08
CA LEU A 125 -8.52 -5.16 1.81
C LEU A 125 -8.69 -4.29 3.05
N VAL A 126 -7.59 -3.74 3.54
CA VAL A 126 -7.58 -2.83 4.69
C VAL A 126 -7.05 -1.48 4.21
N ALA A 127 -7.87 -0.46 4.29
CA ALA A 127 -7.46 0.90 3.97
C ALA A 127 -7.33 1.70 5.26
N VAL A 128 -6.09 2.10 5.59
CA VAL A 128 -5.83 2.94 6.75
C VAL A 128 -5.98 4.38 6.31
N VAL A 129 -7.20 4.87 6.36
CA VAL A 129 -7.55 6.21 5.88
C VAL A 129 -7.12 7.28 6.87
N ARG A 130 -6.65 8.40 6.34
CA ARG A 130 -6.28 9.56 7.15
C ARG A 130 -6.70 10.82 6.42
N GLU A 131 -7.69 11.49 6.96
CA GLU A 131 -8.19 12.77 6.46
C GLU A 131 -9.02 13.43 7.55
N THR A 132 -8.90 14.75 7.68
CA THR A 132 -9.73 15.52 8.61
C THR A 132 -9.76 16.99 8.19
N PRO A 133 -10.95 17.64 8.17
CA PRO A 133 -12.28 17.05 8.33
C PRO A 133 -12.69 16.19 7.11
N LEU A 134 -13.66 15.33 7.30
CA LEU A 134 -14.18 14.49 6.21
C LEU A 134 -15.30 15.19 5.47
N SER A 135 -15.31 15.08 4.14
CA SER A 135 -16.44 15.53 3.32
C SER A 135 -17.48 14.40 3.16
N ALA A 136 -18.66 14.77 2.69
CA ALA A 136 -19.69 13.77 2.37
C ALA A 136 -19.17 12.77 1.31
N ILE A 137 -18.40 13.24 0.35
CA ILE A 137 -17.83 12.38 -0.70
C ILE A 137 -16.87 11.36 -0.09
N HIS A 138 -16.03 11.77 0.87
CA HIS A 138 -15.14 10.85 1.58
C HIS A 138 -15.94 9.74 2.26
N LEU A 139 -17.00 10.11 2.96
CA LEU A 139 -17.84 9.15 3.68
C LEU A 139 -18.54 8.19 2.72
N GLU A 140 -19.05 8.68 1.61
CA GLU A 140 -19.68 7.84 0.58
C GLU A 140 -18.69 6.81 0.02
N ASN A 141 -17.47 7.24 -0.26
CA ASN A 141 -16.44 6.34 -0.78
C ASN A 141 -16.05 5.27 0.25
N MET A 142 -16.03 5.62 1.53
CA MET A 142 -15.77 4.64 2.59
C MET A 142 -16.89 3.59 2.69
N LEU A 143 -18.13 4.01 2.44
CA LEU A 143 -19.27 3.11 2.51
C LEU A 143 -19.38 2.18 1.31
N SER A 144 -18.91 2.62 0.16
CA SER A 144 -19.02 1.81 -1.05
C SER A 144 -18.07 0.63 -1.03
#